data_33ff3d6ed71d7c8bce76603defc2529e
#
_entry.id   33ff3d6ed71d7c8bce76603defc2529e
#
_cell.length_a   1.000
_cell.length_b   1.000
_cell.length_c   1.000
_cell.angle_alpha   90.00
_cell.angle_beta   90.00
_cell.angle_gamma   90.00
#
_symmetry.space_group_name_H-M   'P 1'
#
loop_
_entity.id
_entity.type
_entity.pdbx_description
1 polymer ?
#
loop_
_entity_poly.entity_id
_entity_poly.type
_entity_poly.pdbx_seq_one_letter_code
_entity_poly.pdbx_strand_id
1 'polypeptide(L)'
;MVEINYWEALRSGEPIDNPLIYDGDSIRIPVASQQSEEELLTIASSSFAPASITVNVVGEVERPGPQQIRANSPLSQAVLSAGGVSRRGNRNTVELLRLLPNGSVKAQKLAYRPQASLGDPNNPPLRDGDVVVVDRHMWAKTTDGLKSAVEPLGPVLNAASIFRLFAL
;
A
#
# COMPACT_ATOMS: atom_id res chain seq x y z
N MET A 1 -20.14 20.85 24.53
CA MET A 1 -19.12 20.34 23.60
C MET A 1 -19.88 19.91 22.37
N VAL A 2 -19.60 20.50 21.23
CA VAL A 2 -20.24 20.16 19.95
C VAL A 2 -19.29 19.21 19.25
N GLU A 3 -19.78 18.05 18.81
CA GLU A 3 -19.02 17.09 18.02
C GLU A 3 -19.50 17.18 16.57
N ILE A 4 -18.56 17.32 15.65
CA ILE A 4 -18.86 17.46 14.22
C ILE A 4 -18.15 16.34 13.48
N ASN A 5 -18.91 15.53 12.77
CA ASN A 5 -18.39 14.47 11.91
C ASN A 5 -18.36 14.94 10.45
N TYR A 6 -17.26 15.60 10.05
CA TYR A 6 -17.09 16.06 8.68
C TYR A 6 -17.06 14.92 7.65
N TRP A 7 -16.57 13.75 8.06
CA TRP A 7 -16.51 12.62 7.17
C TRP A 7 -17.88 12.08 6.78
N GLU A 8 -18.78 11.98 7.78
CA GLU A 8 -20.16 11.56 7.56
C GLU A 8 -20.92 12.55 6.68
N ALA A 9 -20.75 13.83 6.94
CA ALA A 9 -21.39 14.90 6.15
C ALA A 9 -20.91 14.91 4.70
N LEU A 10 -19.61 14.69 4.46
CA LEU A 10 -19.07 14.57 3.09
C LEU A 10 -19.60 13.33 2.36
N ARG A 11 -19.82 12.24 3.08
CA ARG A 11 -20.32 10.98 2.51
C ARG A 11 -21.81 11.02 2.22
N SER A 12 -22.60 11.57 3.13
CA SER A 12 -24.07 11.67 3.00
C SER A 12 -24.51 12.79 2.07
N GLY A 13 -23.64 13.79 1.83
CA GLY A 13 -24.00 15.02 1.13
C GLY A 13 -24.89 15.96 1.95
N GLU A 14 -25.02 15.69 3.26
CA GLU A 14 -25.75 16.55 4.16
C GLU A 14 -24.99 17.85 4.44
N PRO A 15 -25.71 18.98 4.69
CA PRO A 15 -25.06 20.22 5.03
C PRO A 15 -24.28 20.05 6.34
N ILE A 16 -23.02 20.45 6.31
CA ILE A 16 -22.14 20.42 7.48
C ILE A 16 -22.61 21.50 8.46
N ASP A 17 -22.93 21.12 9.69
CA ASP A 17 -23.13 22.04 10.77
C ASP A 17 -21.78 22.71 11.11
N ASN A 18 -21.64 23.96 10.66
CA ASN A 18 -20.38 24.70 10.80
C ASN A 18 -20.54 25.79 11.87
N PRO A 19 -20.34 25.48 13.16
CA PRO A 19 -20.51 26.44 14.23
C PRO A 19 -19.52 27.59 14.12
N LEU A 20 -19.94 28.75 14.54
CA LEU A 20 -19.05 29.90 14.65
C LEU A 20 -18.05 29.66 15.81
N ILE A 21 -16.79 29.93 15.54
CA ILE A 21 -15.71 29.82 16.51
C ILE A 21 -15.46 31.20 17.11
N TYR A 22 -15.39 31.29 18.42
CA TYR A 22 -15.14 32.51 19.19
C TYR A 22 -13.77 32.46 19.86
N ASP A 23 -13.29 33.64 20.27
CA ASP A 23 -12.04 33.74 21.04
C ASP A 23 -12.16 32.95 22.36
N GLY A 24 -11.16 32.09 22.62
CA GLY A 24 -11.17 31.19 23.77
C GLY A 24 -11.73 29.78 23.49
N ASP A 25 -12.28 29.51 22.30
CA ASP A 25 -12.72 28.18 21.92
C ASP A 25 -11.53 27.21 21.72
N SER A 26 -11.74 25.99 22.09
CA SER A 26 -10.75 24.91 21.88
C SER A 26 -11.27 23.89 20.86
N ILE A 27 -10.51 23.65 19.81
CA ILE A 27 -10.80 22.63 18.80
C ILE A 27 -9.93 21.42 19.08
N ARG A 28 -10.55 20.25 19.26
CA ARG A 28 -9.87 18.97 19.42
C ARG A 28 -10.15 18.09 18.20
N ILE A 29 -9.11 17.71 17.48
CA ILE A 29 -9.20 16.76 16.36
C ILE A 29 -8.60 15.43 16.85
N PRO A 30 -9.41 14.42 17.13
CA PRO A 30 -8.89 13.11 17.52
C PRO A 30 -8.30 12.38 16.32
N VAL A 31 -7.31 11.52 16.57
CA VAL A 31 -6.86 10.56 15.54
C VAL A 31 -7.95 9.51 15.35
N ALA A 32 -8.32 9.25 14.10
CA ALA A 32 -9.31 8.22 13.78
C ALA A 32 -8.82 6.85 14.28
N SER A 33 -9.60 6.23 15.14
CA SER A 33 -9.18 5.03 15.86
C SER A 33 -9.14 3.76 15.02
N GLN A 34 -9.93 3.64 13.98
CA GLN A 34 -9.86 2.55 12.99
C GLN A 34 -10.65 2.96 11.73
N GLN A 35 -10.02 2.86 10.58
CA GLN A 35 -10.71 3.00 9.30
C GLN A 35 -11.03 1.61 8.78
N SER A 36 -12.29 1.36 8.41
CA SER A 36 -12.66 0.11 7.75
C SER A 36 -12.05 0.05 6.33
N GLU A 37 -11.87 -1.16 5.80
CA GLU A 37 -11.39 -1.30 4.41
C GLU A 37 -12.33 -0.63 3.41
N GLU A 38 -13.63 -0.61 3.69
CA GLU A 38 -14.66 0.06 2.87
C GLU A 38 -14.51 1.59 2.90
N GLU A 39 -14.20 2.16 4.07
CA GLU A 39 -13.91 3.59 4.19
C GLU A 39 -12.65 3.98 3.42
N LEU A 40 -11.61 3.16 3.49
CA LEU A 40 -10.38 3.38 2.72
C LEU A 40 -10.62 3.32 1.21
N LEU A 41 -11.47 2.41 0.74
CA LEU A 41 -11.87 2.34 -0.66
C LEU A 41 -12.67 3.58 -1.08
N THR A 42 -13.55 4.06 -0.22
CA THR A 42 -14.35 5.27 -0.46
C THR A 42 -13.48 6.52 -0.51
N ILE A 43 -12.53 6.67 0.42
CA ILE A 43 -11.55 7.78 0.43
C ILE A 43 -10.68 7.71 -0.84
N ALA A 44 -10.19 6.54 -1.20
CA ALA A 44 -9.33 6.36 -2.36
C ALA A 44 -10.04 6.62 -3.70
N SER A 45 -11.37 6.50 -3.73
CA SER A 45 -12.19 6.84 -4.90
C SER A 45 -12.67 8.30 -4.91
N SER A 46 -12.44 9.04 -3.83
CA SER A 46 -12.86 10.44 -3.70
C SER A 46 -11.85 11.38 -4.38
N SER A 47 -12.31 12.62 -4.65
CA SER A 47 -11.45 13.69 -5.19
C SER A 47 -10.35 14.16 -4.21
N PHE A 48 -10.38 13.72 -2.96
CA PHE A 48 -9.35 13.99 -1.93
C PHE A 48 -8.18 13.00 -1.98
N ALA A 49 -8.32 11.87 -2.68
CA ALA A 49 -7.24 10.94 -2.85
C ALA A 49 -6.17 11.48 -3.83
N PRO A 50 -4.89 11.19 -3.62
CA PRO A 50 -3.87 11.49 -4.62
C PRO A 50 -4.23 10.78 -5.93
N ALA A 51 -4.01 11.44 -7.07
CA ALA A 51 -4.30 10.84 -8.38
C ALA A 51 -3.45 9.59 -8.66
N SER A 52 -2.26 9.53 -8.09
CA SER A 52 -1.33 8.42 -8.23
C SER A 52 -0.57 8.16 -6.93
N ILE A 53 -0.12 6.93 -6.79
CA ILE A 53 0.75 6.44 -5.71
C ILE A 53 1.99 5.81 -6.31
N THR A 54 3.07 5.78 -5.54
CA THR A 54 4.30 5.08 -5.90
C THR A 54 4.43 3.81 -5.06
N VAL A 55 4.54 2.67 -5.73
CA VAL A 55 4.79 1.37 -5.09
C VAL A 55 6.08 0.78 -5.64
N ASN A 56 6.80 0.02 -4.83
CA ASN A 56 8.02 -0.63 -5.26
C ASN A 56 7.73 -2.10 -5.61
N VAL A 57 8.04 -2.50 -6.84
CA VAL A 57 7.94 -3.90 -7.26
C VAL A 57 9.34 -4.47 -7.40
N VAL A 58 9.65 -5.51 -6.64
CA VAL A 58 10.99 -6.07 -6.55
C VAL A 58 11.01 -7.58 -6.79
N GLY A 59 12.18 -8.13 -7.07
CA GLY A 59 12.36 -9.55 -7.33
C GLY A 59 12.21 -9.92 -8.80
N GLU A 60 11.61 -11.06 -9.08
CA GLU A 60 11.57 -11.67 -10.42
C GLU A 60 10.40 -11.12 -11.27
N VAL A 61 10.48 -9.83 -11.59
CA VAL A 61 9.64 -9.14 -12.58
C VAL A 61 10.49 -8.63 -13.74
N GLU A 62 9.86 -8.28 -14.85
CA GLU A 62 10.60 -7.83 -16.05
C GLU A 62 11.28 -6.46 -15.83
N ARG A 63 10.69 -5.57 -15.04
CA ARG A 63 11.22 -4.23 -14.73
C ARG A 63 11.05 -3.91 -13.26
N PRO A 64 11.95 -4.39 -12.40
CA PRO A 64 11.92 -4.10 -10.98
C PRO A 64 12.18 -2.62 -10.70
N GLY A 65 11.59 -2.10 -9.64
CA GLY A 65 11.75 -0.72 -9.20
C GLY A 65 10.45 -0.03 -8.85
N PRO A 66 10.49 1.30 -8.65
CA PRO A 66 9.31 2.08 -8.35
C PRO A 66 8.36 2.13 -9.55
N GLN A 67 7.09 1.88 -9.28
CA GLN A 67 6.00 1.95 -10.24
C GLN A 67 5.01 3.03 -9.80
N GLN A 68 4.73 3.99 -10.66
CA GLN A 68 3.68 4.96 -10.44
C GLN A 68 2.36 4.41 -10.99
N ILE A 69 1.39 4.20 -10.13
CA ILE A 69 0.08 3.66 -10.46
C ILE A 69 -1.01 4.57 -9.90
N ARG A 70 -2.24 4.41 -10.37
CA ARG A 70 -3.37 5.16 -9.82
C ARG A 70 -3.59 4.78 -8.35
N ALA A 71 -4.03 5.71 -7.54
CA ALA A 71 -4.48 5.39 -6.20
C ALA A 71 -5.56 4.30 -6.25
N ASN A 72 -5.56 3.45 -5.22
CA ASN A 72 -6.50 2.32 -5.13
C ASN A 72 -6.34 1.23 -6.21
N SER A 73 -5.22 1.22 -6.94
CA SER A 73 -4.94 0.11 -7.86
C SER A 73 -4.68 -1.18 -7.11
N PRO A 74 -5.18 -2.33 -7.63
CA PRO A 74 -4.93 -3.62 -7.02
C PRO A 74 -3.46 -4.06 -7.18
N LEU A 75 -3.02 -4.97 -6.34
CA LEU A 75 -1.67 -5.54 -6.36
C LEU A 75 -1.27 -6.06 -7.75
N SER A 76 -2.19 -6.73 -8.44
CA SER A 76 -1.94 -7.24 -9.80
C SER A 76 -1.56 -6.15 -10.79
N GLN A 77 -2.13 -4.95 -10.64
CA GLN A 77 -1.80 -3.81 -11.51
C GLN A 77 -0.35 -3.36 -11.34
N ALA A 78 0.17 -3.35 -10.13
CA ALA A 78 1.58 -3.00 -9.88
C ALA A 78 2.53 -4.00 -10.53
N VAL A 79 2.26 -5.30 -10.39
CA VAL A 79 3.06 -6.34 -11.05
C VAL A 79 2.99 -6.21 -12.57
N LEU A 80 1.81 -5.93 -13.14
CA LEU A 80 1.66 -5.70 -14.58
C LEU A 80 2.40 -4.45 -15.06
N SER A 81 2.38 -3.36 -14.27
CA SER A 81 3.14 -2.13 -14.58
C SER A 81 4.66 -2.38 -14.60
N ALA A 82 5.12 -3.33 -13.77
CA ALA A 82 6.50 -3.80 -13.78
C ALA A 82 6.82 -4.77 -14.94
N GLY A 83 5.90 -4.94 -15.90
CA GLY A 83 6.06 -5.84 -17.05
C GLY A 83 5.65 -7.29 -16.78
N GLY A 84 5.04 -7.55 -15.62
CA GLY A 84 4.64 -8.89 -15.21
C GLY A 84 5.75 -9.71 -14.54
N VAL A 85 5.41 -10.92 -14.14
CA VAL A 85 6.34 -11.86 -13.53
C VAL A 85 7.28 -12.43 -14.59
N SER A 86 8.59 -12.38 -14.34
CA SER A 86 9.64 -12.88 -15.23
C SER A 86 9.54 -14.42 -15.41
N ARG A 87 10.33 -14.97 -16.33
CA ARG A 87 10.40 -16.44 -16.55
C ARG A 87 10.87 -17.22 -15.31
N ARG A 88 11.66 -16.58 -14.45
CA ARG A 88 12.19 -17.19 -13.22
C ARG A 88 11.31 -16.95 -12.01
N GLY A 89 10.33 -16.07 -12.11
CA GLY A 89 9.45 -15.66 -11.05
C GLY A 89 8.38 -16.68 -10.71
N ASN A 90 7.97 -16.66 -9.46
CA ASN A 90 6.85 -17.44 -8.97
C ASN A 90 5.53 -16.78 -9.42
N ARG A 91 4.81 -17.47 -10.30
CA ARG A 91 3.52 -17.00 -10.82
C ARG A 91 2.34 -17.32 -9.95
N ASN A 92 2.56 -18.02 -8.85
CA ASN A 92 1.47 -18.46 -7.97
C ASN A 92 1.32 -17.57 -6.73
N THR A 93 2.43 -16.98 -6.26
CA THR A 93 2.44 -16.20 -5.01
C THR A 93 3.29 -14.96 -5.13
N VAL A 94 2.85 -13.90 -4.47
CA VAL A 94 3.57 -12.65 -4.26
C VAL A 94 3.51 -12.28 -2.79
N GLU A 95 4.42 -11.46 -2.32
CA GLU A 95 4.40 -10.94 -0.97
C GLU A 95 4.21 -9.43 -1.00
N LEU A 96 3.27 -8.96 -0.18
CA LEU A 96 3.02 -7.54 0.03
C LEU A 96 3.62 -7.13 1.37
N LEU A 97 4.54 -6.18 1.34
CA LEU A 97 5.11 -5.54 2.53
C LEU A 97 4.52 -4.14 2.67
N ARG A 98 3.91 -3.86 3.80
CA ARG A 98 3.29 -2.57 4.09
C ARG A 98 3.80 -2.01 5.40
N LEU A 99 4.28 -0.78 5.37
CA LEU A 99 4.64 -0.04 6.58
C LEU A 99 3.37 0.47 7.25
N LEU A 100 3.20 0.11 8.52
CA LEU A 100 2.08 0.56 9.33
C LEU A 100 2.41 1.87 10.06
N PRO A 101 1.41 2.67 10.47
CA PRO A 101 1.63 3.94 11.18
C PRO A 101 2.44 3.82 12.48
N ASN A 102 2.43 2.65 13.10
CA ASN A 102 3.23 2.35 14.30
C ASN A 102 4.71 2.04 14.00
N GLY A 103 5.14 2.14 12.72
CA GLY A 103 6.49 1.84 12.29
C GLY A 103 6.80 0.35 12.06
N SER A 104 5.84 -0.55 12.30
CA SER A 104 6.02 -1.98 12.00
C SER A 104 5.74 -2.29 10.53
N VAL A 105 6.35 -3.37 10.01
CA VAL A 105 6.07 -3.88 8.66
C VAL A 105 5.13 -5.07 8.75
N LYS A 106 4.00 -4.97 8.04
CA LYS A 106 3.11 -6.10 7.82
C LYS A 106 3.52 -6.79 6.53
N ALA A 107 3.97 -8.05 6.62
CA ALA A 107 4.22 -8.92 5.49
C ALA A 107 3.01 -9.82 5.26
N GLN A 108 2.55 -9.90 4.02
CA GLN A 108 1.37 -10.69 3.66
C GLN A 108 1.65 -11.46 2.37
N LYS A 109 1.66 -12.78 2.47
CA LYS A 109 1.80 -13.66 1.31
C LYS A 109 0.44 -13.90 0.68
N LEU A 110 0.33 -13.61 -0.62
CA LEU A 110 -0.92 -13.61 -1.37
C LEU A 110 -0.81 -14.54 -2.58
N ALA A 111 -1.90 -15.19 -2.93
CA ALA A 111 -1.98 -15.94 -4.18
C ALA A 111 -2.04 -14.95 -5.35
N TYR A 112 -1.06 -15.00 -6.26
CA TYR A 112 -1.06 -14.11 -7.41
C TYR A 112 -2.07 -14.55 -8.46
N ARG A 113 -3.10 -13.73 -8.64
CA ARG A 113 -4.16 -13.92 -9.62
C ARG A 113 -4.34 -12.62 -10.41
N PRO A 114 -3.69 -12.48 -11.58
CA PRO A 114 -3.73 -11.24 -12.35
C PRO A 114 -5.13 -10.84 -12.83
N GLN A 115 -6.06 -11.80 -12.88
CA GLN A 115 -7.45 -11.58 -13.30
C GLN A 115 -8.42 -11.38 -12.12
N ALA A 116 -7.93 -11.41 -10.86
CA ALA A 116 -8.78 -11.21 -9.70
C ALA A 116 -9.35 -9.78 -9.70
N SER A 117 -10.62 -9.66 -9.33
CA SER A 117 -11.28 -8.38 -9.20
C SER A 117 -10.70 -7.54 -8.05
N LEU A 118 -10.96 -6.24 -8.11
CA LEU A 118 -10.73 -5.36 -6.98
C LEU A 118 -11.62 -5.82 -5.80
N GLY A 119 -11.02 -6.00 -4.62
CA GLY A 119 -11.72 -6.54 -3.45
C GLY A 119 -11.52 -8.03 -3.20
N ASP A 120 -10.86 -8.78 -4.12
CA ASP A 120 -10.38 -10.12 -3.80
C ASP A 120 -9.32 -10.03 -2.68
N PRO A 121 -9.42 -10.85 -1.61
CA PRO A 121 -8.43 -10.85 -0.52
C PRO A 121 -6.99 -11.08 -0.99
N ASN A 122 -6.79 -11.73 -2.15
CA ASN A 122 -5.49 -11.94 -2.76
C ASN A 122 -5.06 -10.83 -3.73
N ASN A 123 -5.91 -9.84 -3.95
CA ASN A 123 -5.65 -8.71 -4.82
C ASN A 123 -6.03 -7.38 -4.15
N PRO A 124 -5.47 -7.10 -2.95
CA PRO A 124 -5.82 -5.92 -2.18
C PRO A 124 -5.41 -4.63 -2.89
N PRO A 125 -6.10 -3.52 -2.59
CA PRO A 125 -5.69 -2.20 -3.03
C PRO A 125 -4.35 -1.82 -2.41
N LEU A 126 -3.47 -1.26 -3.23
CA LEU A 126 -2.15 -0.80 -2.79
C LEU A 126 -2.22 0.62 -2.23
N ARG A 127 -1.27 0.91 -1.35
CA ARG A 127 -1.04 2.24 -0.73
C ARG A 127 0.31 2.78 -1.15
N ASP A 128 0.46 4.08 -1.02
CA ASP A 128 1.75 4.72 -1.27
C ASP A 128 2.83 4.14 -0.35
N GLY A 129 4.00 3.85 -0.92
CA GLY A 129 5.11 3.22 -0.21
C GLY A 129 5.03 1.69 -0.05
N ASP A 130 3.96 1.03 -0.51
CA ASP A 130 3.89 -0.44 -0.48
C ASP A 130 5.02 -1.06 -1.30
N VAL A 131 5.49 -2.25 -0.86
CA VAL A 131 6.48 -3.04 -1.60
C VAL A 131 5.87 -4.39 -1.97
N VAL A 132 5.91 -4.71 -3.26
CA VAL A 132 5.45 -5.99 -3.81
C VAL A 132 6.66 -6.81 -4.18
N VAL A 133 6.83 -7.96 -3.55
CA VAL A 133 7.96 -8.87 -3.76
C VAL A 133 7.50 -10.08 -4.57
N VAL A 134 8.15 -10.33 -5.70
CA VAL A 134 7.94 -11.52 -6.52
C VAL A 134 9.13 -12.45 -6.34
N ASP A 135 8.92 -13.55 -5.63
CA ASP A 135 9.96 -14.55 -5.38
C ASP A 135 10.33 -15.35 -6.64
N ARG A 136 11.47 -16.03 -6.57
CA ARG A 136 11.85 -17.05 -7.54
C ARG A 136 10.96 -18.29 -7.42
N HIS A 137 10.73 -18.95 -8.54
CA HIS A 137 10.06 -20.25 -8.55
C HIS A 137 10.87 -21.28 -7.75
N MET A 138 10.19 -22.20 -7.03
CA MET A 138 10.77 -23.11 -6.03
C MET A 138 11.95 -23.98 -6.49
N TRP A 139 12.17 -24.15 -7.78
CA TRP A 139 13.33 -24.90 -8.31
C TRP A 139 14.67 -24.14 -8.20
N ALA A 140 14.67 -22.88 -7.73
CA ALA A 140 15.84 -22.02 -7.59
C ALA A 140 16.07 -21.54 -6.14
N LYS A 141 15.53 -22.22 -5.13
CA LYS A 141 15.76 -21.86 -3.73
C LYS A 141 17.17 -22.24 -3.30
N THR A 142 18.08 -21.28 -3.43
CA THR A 142 19.18 -21.11 -2.49
C THR A 142 18.81 -19.98 -1.52
N THR A 143 19.23 -20.12 -0.30
CA THR A 143 18.91 -19.36 0.92
C THR A 143 19.23 -17.85 0.91
N ASP A 144 19.54 -17.24 -0.23
CA ASP A 144 19.95 -15.83 -0.35
C ASP A 144 18.87 -14.87 -0.88
N GLY A 145 17.62 -15.33 -1.00
CA GLY A 145 16.58 -14.64 -1.77
C GLY A 145 16.18 -13.26 -1.29
N LEU A 146 16.31 -12.96 -0.01
CA LEU A 146 15.88 -11.64 0.51
C LEU A 146 16.97 -10.57 0.32
N LYS A 147 18.24 -10.93 0.44
CA LYS A 147 19.36 -9.99 0.27
C LYS A 147 19.49 -9.53 -1.18
N SER A 148 19.32 -10.45 -2.13
CA SER A 148 19.47 -10.17 -3.56
C SER A 148 18.32 -9.36 -4.16
N ALA A 149 17.12 -9.40 -3.57
CA ALA A 149 15.97 -8.64 -4.06
C ALA A 149 16.03 -7.14 -3.69
N VAL A 150 16.83 -6.79 -2.68
CA VAL A 150 16.92 -5.40 -2.15
C VAL A 150 18.13 -4.65 -2.70
N GLU A 151 19.15 -5.34 -3.23
CA GLU A 151 20.35 -4.71 -3.80
C GLU A 151 20.11 -3.71 -4.95
N PRO A 152 19.14 -3.92 -5.88
CA PRO A 152 18.89 -2.94 -6.94
C PRO A 152 18.23 -1.64 -6.47
N LEU A 153 17.78 -1.56 -5.22
CA LEU A 153 17.09 -0.37 -4.68
C LEU A 153 18.04 0.64 -4.00
N GLY A 154 19.34 0.43 -4.10
CA GLY A 154 20.41 1.15 -3.43
C GLY A 154 20.37 2.68 -3.47
N PRO A 155 19.90 3.36 -4.51
CA PRO A 155 19.83 4.83 -4.49
C PRO A 155 18.49 5.40 -4.01
N VAL A 156 17.41 4.61 -3.98
CA VAL A 156 16.03 5.13 -3.77
C VAL A 156 15.52 4.88 -2.36
N LEU A 157 15.99 3.83 -1.72
CA LEU A 157 15.69 3.53 -0.33
C LEU A 157 17.00 3.62 0.44
N ASN A 158 17.05 4.49 1.43
CA ASN A 158 18.15 4.51 2.37
C ASN A 158 18.19 3.12 3.02
N ALA A 159 18.96 2.20 2.41
CA ALA A 159 18.99 0.78 2.71
C ALA A 159 19.23 0.47 4.20
N ALA A 160 19.85 1.41 4.91
CA ALA A 160 20.04 1.36 6.35
C ALA A 160 18.70 1.33 7.14
N SER A 161 17.64 1.92 6.60
CA SER A 161 16.34 1.95 7.29
C SER A 161 15.61 0.61 7.18
N ILE A 162 15.69 -0.05 6.04
CA ILE A 162 15.04 -1.35 5.82
C ILE A 162 15.80 -2.46 6.55
N PHE A 163 17.14 -2.44 6.52
CA PHE A 163 17.94 -3.41 7.26
C PHE A 163 17.79 -3.30 8.78
N ARG A 164 17.57 -2.11 9.32
CA ARG A 164 17.24 -1.94 10.75
C ARG A 164 15.88 -2.54 11.12
N LEU A 165 14.95 -2.61 10.17
CA LEU A 165 13.62 -3.14 10.40
C LEU A 165 13.57 -4.67 10.48
N PHE A 166 14.53 -5.37 9.84
CA PHE A 166 14.62 -6.83 9.80
C PHE A 166 15.68 -7.43 10.75
N ALA A 167 16.41 -6.60 11.51
CA ALA A 167 17.48 -7.02 12.42
C ALA A 167 17.06 -7.08 13.91
N LEU A 168 15.75 -7.10 14.20
CA LEU A 168 15.19 -7.32 15.54
C LEU A 168 14.34 -8.57 15.57
#